data_10ce9192b4a3b11cfee876c07b8bd48b
#
_entry.id   10ce9192b4a3b11cfee876c07b8bd48b
#
_cell.length_a   1.000
_cell.length_b   1.000
_cell.length_c   1.000
_cell.angle_alpha   90.00
_cell.angle_beta   90.00
_cell.angle_gamma   90.00
#
_symmetry.space_group_name_H-M   'P 1'
#
loop_
_entity.id
_entity.type
_entity.pdbx_description
1 polymer ?
#
loop_
_entity_poly.entity_id
_entity_poly.type
_entity_poly.pdbx_seq_one_letter_code
_entity_poly.pdbx_strand_id
1 'polypeptide(L)'
;QGLPLIDDNIYLRVKYHFNKKAAYAFAARFYLYYTQPDFSNCQKVINYANIVLGNNASQYLRDWAALGALSPNKNIQPNAYVDADNRANLLVISAASYWPLVSDPGYANCERYCMNNITASESCKSEGPWGDQSSYHQIPFSPGGSIKNGFRRLVIYQQFTSGNSWIGYMLYPAFTTDEALLCRAEAYTLLKRYDEAAADIDAWQKAFTKNTQTLTKETINDFYARLKYYTPEAPTVKK
;
A
#
# COMPACT_ATOMS: atom_id res chain seq x y z
N GLN A 1 -19.99 7.32 21.57
CA GLN A 1 -20.98 8.02 20.72
C GLN A 1 -20.52 7.82 19.28
N GLY A 2 -21.38 7.22 18.44
CA GLY A 2 -21.06 6.97 17.03
C GLY A 2 -20.77 8.28 16.31
N LEU A 3 -19.87 8.23 15.35
CA LEU A 3 -19.69 9.33 14.39
C LEU A 3 -21.07 9.69 13.83
N PRO A 4 -21.41 10.98 13.71
CA PRO A 4 -22.64 11.37 13.05
C PRO A 4 -22.71 10.71 11.70
N LEU A 5 -23.85 10.18 11.35
CA LEU A 5 -24.10 9.52 10.07
C LEU A 5 -23.79 10.53 8.96
N ILE A 6 -22.63 10.38 8.34
CA ILE A 6 -22.35 11.10 7.10
C ILE A 6 -23.27 10.45 6.07
N ASP A 7 -24.20 11.22 5.55
CA ASP A 7 -25.06 10.78 4.45
C ASP A 7 -24.27 10.90 3.15
N ASP A 8 -23.71 9.76 2.72
CA ASP A 8 -22.93 9.69 1.50
C ASP A 8 -23.79 9.90 0.22
N ASN A 9 -25.12 9.87 0.35
CA ASN A 9 -26.03 10.03 -0.80
C ASN A 9 -26.05 11.41 -1.42
N ILE A 10 -25.52 12.41 -0.72
CA ILE A 10 -25.38 13.77 -1.25
C ILE A 10 -24.28 13.91 -2.31
N TYR A 11 -23.40 12.93 -2.44
CA TYR A 11 -22.26 12.98 -3.35
C TYR A 11 -22.51 12.20 -4.63
N LEU A 12 -22.28 12.82 -5.79
CA LEU A 12 -22.30 12.13 -7.08
C LEU A 12 -21.15 11.12 -7.22
N ARG A 13 -20.00 11.44 -6.61
CA ARG A 13 -18.80 10.61 -6.60
C ARG A 13 -18.26 10.53 -5.18
N VAL A 14 -18.78 9.58 -4.42
CA VAL A 14 -18.56 9.42 -2.98
C VAL A 14 -17.08 9.35 -2.62
N LYS A 15 -16.28 8.64 -3.41
CA LYS A 15 -14.87 8.40 -3.08
C LYS A 15 -13.92 9.58 -3.32
N TYR A 16 -14.40 10.67 -3.87
CA TYR A 16 -13.65 11.95 -3.90
C TYR A 16 -13.95 12.83 -2.68
N HIS A 17 -14.75 12.32 -1.75
CA HIS A 17 -15.11 13.00 -0.51
C HIS A 17 -14.81 12.12 0.69
N PHE A 18 -14.63 12.72 1.84
CA PHE A 18 -14.41 12.00 3.10
C PHE A 18 -15.71 11.30 3.53
N ASN A 19 -15.94 10.14 2.96
CA ASN A 19 -17.14 9.34 3.12
C ASN A 19 -17.07 8.45 4.36
N LYS A 20 -18.18 7.78 4.68
CA LYS A 20 -18.29 6.93 5.87
C LYS A 20 -17.23 5.82 5.95
N LYS A 21 -16.98 5.12 4.84
CA LYS A 21 -15.94 4.06 4.82
C LYS A 21 -14.54 4.63 4.98
N ALA A 22 -14.25 5.78 4.36
CA ALA A 22 -12.98 6.48 4.54
C ALA A 22 -12.80 6.93 6.00
N ALA A 23 -13.86 7.38 6.67
CA ALA A 23 -13.80 7.76 8.09
C ALA A 23 -13.45 6.57 9.00
N TYR A 24 -14.00 5.37 8.72
CA TYR A 24 -13.62 4.17 9.48
C TYR A 24 -12.20 3.70 9.17
N ALA A 25 -11.74 3.79 7.92
CA ALA A 25 -10.35 3.49 7.56
C ALA A 25 -9.38 4.47 8.25
N PHE A 26 -9.71 5.75 8.26
CA PHE A 26 -8.97 6.75 9.02
C PHE A 26 -8.93 6.40 10.52
N ALA A 27 -10.05 6.03 11.12
CA ALA A 27 -10.10 5.66 12.53
C ALA A 27 -9.22 4.42 12.83
N ALA A 28 -9.22 3.41 11.95
CA ALA A 28 -8.35 2.25 12.09
C ALA A 28 -6.87 2.67 12.07
N ARG A 29 -6.45 3.45 11.08
CA ARG A 29 -5.08 4.01 11.00
C ARG A 29 -4.74 4.86 12.21
N PHE A 30 -5.63 5.78 12.59
CA PHE A 30 -5.40 6.68 13.73
C PHE A 30 -5.16 5.91 15.02
N TYR A 31 -6.01 4.95 15.36
CA TYR A 31 -5.87 4.18 16.59
C TYR A 31 -4.69 3.22 16.57
N LEU A 32 -4.26 2.77 15.40
CA LEU A 32 -3.03 1.99 15.28
C LEU A 32 -1.80 2.85 15.62
N TYR A 33 -1.69 4.04 15.02
CA TYR A 33 -0.59 4.97 15.32
C TYR A 33 -0.67 5.60 16.71
N TYR A 34 -1.88 5.73 17.25
CA TYR A 34 -2.12 6.19 18.63
C TYR A 34 -2.22 5.00 19.60
N THR A 35 -1.44 3.99 19.37
CA THR A 35 -1.40 2.82 20.23
C THR A 35 -0.73 3.16 21.55
N GLN A 36 -1.39 2.82 22.65
CA GLN A 36 -0.84 2.95 23.99
C GLN A 36 0.10 1.76 24.29
N PRO A 37 1.04 1.87 25.26
CA PRO A 37 1.93 0.78 25.62
C PRO A 37 1.23 -0.52 26.04
N ASP A 38 -0.02 -0.44 26.48
CA ASP A 38 -0.87 -1.58 26.84
C ASP A 38 -1.66 -2.16 25.68
N PHE A 39 -1.48 -1.60 24.46
CA PHE A 39 -2.19 -1.99 23.24
C PHE A 39 -3.73 -1.87 23.32
N SER A 40 -4.26 -1.09 24.26
CA SER A 40 -5.72 -0.97 24.51
C SER A 40 -6.50 -0.47 23.29
N ASN A 41 -5.85 0.27 22.38
CA ASN A 41 -6.46 0.76 21.15
C ASN A 41 -6.54 -0.28 20.02
N CYS A 42 -5.79 -1.37 20.08
CA CYS A 42 -5.76 -2.37 19.01
C CYS A 42 -7.14 -3.00 18.76
N GLN A 43 -7.94 -3.20 19.79
CA GLN A 43 -9.31 -3.70 19.59
C GLN A 43 -10.19 -2.71 18.80
N LYS A 44 -9.98 -1.38 18.97
CA LYS A 44 -10.67 -0.37 18.16
C LYS A 44 -10.24 -0.44 16.70
N VAL A 45 -8.94 -0.63 16.44
CA VAL A 45 -8.42 -0.83 15.08
C VAL A 45 -9.14 -1.98 14.39
N ILE A 46 -9.22 -3.13 15.06
CA ILE A 46 -9.89 -4.33 14.56
C ILE A 46 -11.36 -4.04 14.25
N ASN A 47 -12.06 -3.39 15.18
CA ASN A 47 -13.48 -3.10 15.02
C ASN A 47 -13.72 -2.17 13.80
N TYR A 48 -12.93 -1.10 13.64
CA TYR A 48 -13.07 -0.18 12.52
C TYR A 48 -12.67 -0.82 11.19
N ALA A 49 -11.59 -1.60 11.17
CA ALA A 49 -11.19 -2.35 9.99
C ALA A 49 -12.27 -3.37 9.57
N ASN A 50 -12.92 -4.05 10.51
CA ASN A 50 -14.04 -4.96 10.21
C ASN A 50 -15.22 -4.26 9.54
N ILE A 51 -15.53 -3.01 9.92
CA ILE A 51 -16.59 -2.23 9.26
C ILE A 51 -16.20 -1.90 7.81
N VAL A 52 -14.92 -1.60 7.56
CA VAL A 52 -14.41 -1.32 6.21
C VAL A 52 -14.42 -2.57 5.33
N LEU A 53 -13.95 -3.71 5.87
CA LEU A 53 -13.68 -4.95 5.15
C LEU A 53 -14.91 -5.85 5.03
N GLY A 54 -15.93 -5.66 5.88
CA GLY A 54 -17.09 -6.52 5.92
C GLY A 54 -16.76 -7.96 6.35
N ASN A 55 -17.64 -8.89 6.00
CA ASN A 55 -17.52 -10.29 6.43
C ASN A 55 -16.47 -11.10 5.63
N ASN A 56 -16.09 -10.61 4.46
CA ASN A 56 -15.09 -11.27 3.59
C ASN A 56 -14.15 -10.23 3.01
N ALA A 57 -13.03 -10.02 3.68
CA ALA A 57 -12.04 -9.03 3.30
C ALA A 57 -11.53 -9.22 1.87
N SER A 58 -11.30 -10.47 1.44
CA SER A 58 -10.74 -10.78 0.11
C SER A 58 -11.58 -10.20 -1.05
N GLN A 59 -12.88 -10.05 -0.87
CA GLN A 59 -13.78 -9.49 -1.91
C GLN A 59 -13.56 -7.98 -2.13
N TYR A 60 -12.99 -7.30 -1.16
CA TYR A 60 -12.81 -5.84 -1.19
C TYR A 60 -11.38 -5.42 -1.46
N LEU A 61 -10.42 -6.36 -1.42
CA LEU A 61 -9.03 -6.05 -1.75
C LEU A 61 -8.89 -5.66 -3.22
N ARG A 62 -7.81 -4.97 -3.52
CA ARG A 62 -7.46 -4.58 -4.89
C ARG A 62 -7.31 -5.82 -5.76
N ASP A 63 -7.87 -5.77 -6.94
CA ASP A 63 -7.65 -6.79 -7.96
C ASP A 63 -6.29 -6.54 -8.64
N TRP A 64 -5.25 -7.02 -7.99
CA TRP A 64 -3.88 -6.89 -8.47
C TRP A 64 -3.63 -7.68 -9.75
N ALA A 65 -4.36 -8.81 -9.95
CA ALA A 65 -4.28 -9.58 -11.18
C ALA A 65 -4.79 -8.78 -12.37
N ALA A 66 -5.97 -8.17 -12.24
CA ALA A 66 -6.53 -7.31 -13.27
C ALA A 66 -5.62 -6.08 -13.53
N LEU A 67 -5.13 -5.44 -12.46
CA LEU A 67 -4.23 -4.30 -12.59
C LEU A 67 -2.91 -4.69 -13.27
N GLY A 68 -2.31 -5.82 -12.90
CA GLY A 68 -1.07 -6.31 -13.48
C GLY A 68 -1.18 -6.77 -14.93
N ALA A 69 -2.38 -7.18 -15.36
CA ALA A 69 -2.67 -7.54 -16.75
C ALA A 69 -2.78 -6.33 -17.68
N LEU A 70 -2.97 -5.13 -17.13
CA LEU A 70 -3.01 -3.91 -17.94
C LEU A 70 -1.64 -3.58 -18.54
N SER A 71 -1.66 -2.90 -19.67
CA SER A 71 -0.43 -2.38 -20.28
C SER A 71 0.39 -1.58 -19.26
N PRO A 72 1.71 -1.82 -19.18
CA PRO A 72 2.60 -1.07 -18.28
C PRO A 72 2.81 0.39 -18.73
N ASN A 73 2.04 0.88 -19.68
CA ASN A 73 2.05 2.26 -20.09
C ASN A 73 1.89 3.18 -18.89
N LYS A 74 2.65 4.26 -18.89
CA LYS A 74 2.71 5.23 -17.79
C LYS A 74 1.36 5.84 -17.37
N ASN A 75 0.34 5.73 -18.20
CA ASN A 75 -0.98 6.28 -17.91
C ASN A 75 -2.03 5.20 -17.60
N ILE A 76 -1.90 3.98 -18.13
CA ILE A 76 -2.95 2.96 -18.03
C ILE A 76 -3.01 2.34 -16.63
N GLN A 77 -1.94 1.73 -16.19
CA GLN A 77 -1.90 1.14 -14.85
C GLN A 77 -2.06 2.18 -13.72
N PRO A 78 -1.35 3.33 -13.75
CA PRO A 78 -1.55 4.36 -12.74
C PRO A 78 -2.99 4.89 -12.67
N ASN A 79 -3.65 5.11 -13.83
CA ASN A 79 -5.04 5.55 -13.86
C ASN A 79 -5.96 4.52 -13.21
N ALA A 80 -5.81 3.24 -13.56
CA ALA A 80 -6.60 2.17 -12.97
C ALA A 80 -6.34 2.00 -11.46
N TYR A 81 -5.12 2.29 -11.00
CA TYR A 81 -4.77 2.23 -9.58
C TYR A 81 -5.49 3.30 -8.75
N VAL A 82 -5.57 4.53 -9.26
CA VAL A 82 -6.17 5.66 -8.56
C VAL A 82 -7.65 5.86 -8.89
N ASP A 83 -8.23 5.03 -9.75
CA ASP A 83 -9.63 5.15 -10.14
C ASP A 83 -10.55 5.08 -8.91
N ALA A 84 -11.47 6.03 -8.82
CA ALA A 84 -12.46 6.03 -7.74
C ALA A 84 -13.40 4.81 -7.80
N ASP A 85 -13.61 4.24 -8.99
CA ASP A 85 -14.44 3.05 -9.15
C ASP A 85 -13.70 1.75 -8.74
N ASN A 86 -12.38 1.80 -8.56
CA ASN A 86 -11.64 0.67 -8.01
C ASN A 86 -12.15 0.32 -6.60
N ARG A 87 -12.54 -0.95 -6.42
CA ARG A 87 -13.18 -1.42 -5.18
C ARG A 87 -12.35 -1.19 -3.92
N ALA A 88 -11.02 -1.23 -4.05
CA ALA A 88 -10.11 -1.04 -2.92
C ALA A 88 -9.94 0.42 -2.50
N ASN A 89 -10.23 1.39 -3.38
CA ASN A 89 -10.08 2.80 -3.05
C ASN A 89 -11.28 3.29 -2.24
N LEU A 90 -11.01 3.88 -1.10
CA LEU A 90 -12.01 4.41 -0.18
C LEU A 90 -12.08 5.94 -0.23
N LEU A 91 -10.93 6.56 -0.43
CA LEU A 91 -10.82 8.00 -0.65
C LEU A 91 -9.68 8.26 -1.62
N VAL A 92 -9.97 8.95 -2.70
CA VAL A 92 -8.98 9.43 -3.67
C VAL A 92 -8.90 10.95 -3.57
N ILE A 93 -7.70 11.46 -3.36
CA ILE A 93 -7.45 12.90 -3.22
C ILE A 93 -6.46 13.38 -4.26
N SER A 94 -6.52 14.67 -4.54
CA SER A 94 -5.57 15.36 -5.39
C SER A 94 -4.72 16.31 -4.57
N ALA A 95 -3.41 16.30 -4.83
CA ALA A 95 -2.49 17.24 -4.21
C ALA A 95 -1.47 17.74 -5.21
N ALA A 96 -1.06 18.99 -5.08
CA ALA A 96 0.12 19.49 -5.78
C ALA A 96 1.35 18.76 -5.24
N SER A 97 2.12 18.15 -6.14
CA SER A 97 3.29 17.37 -5.73
C SER A 97 4.33 17.31 -6.83
N TYR A 98 5.57 17.53 -6.43
CA TYR A 98 6.73 17.27 -7.28
C TYR A 98 7.32 15.86 -7.07
N TRP A 99 6.80 15.09 -6.12
CA TRP A 99 7.30 13.75 -5.81
C TRP A 99 7.43 12.84 -7.03
N PRO A 100 6.44 12.78 -7.95
CA PRO A 100 6.57 11.94 -9.11
C PRO A 100 7.72 12.32 -10.04
N LEU A 101 8.10 13.61 -10.07
CA LEU A 101 9.24 14.07 -10.86
C LEU A 101 10.57 13.67 -10.25
N VAL A 102 10.66 13.65 -8.93
CA VAL A 102 11.90 13.29 -8.22
C VAL A 102 12.03 11.78 -7.97
N SER A 103 10.94 11.03 -8.06
CA SER A 103 10.92 9.58 -7.90
C SER A 103 10.89 8.80 -9.22
N ASP A 104 10.65 9.47 -10.35
CA ASP A 104 10.66 8.84 -11.67
C ASP A 104 12.09 8.64 -12.16
N PRO A 105 12.54 7.40 -12.38
CA PRO A 105 13.91 7.12 -12.84
C PRO A 105 14.27 7.77 -14.20
N GLY A 106 13.28 8.24 -14.95
CA GLY A 106 13.49 8.98 -16.18
C GLY A 106 13.88 10.46 -16.01
N TYR A 107 13.84 11.01 -14.81
CA TYR A 107 14.20 12.40 -14.54
C TYR A 107 15.55 12.50 -13.83
N ALA A 108 16.31 13.55 -14.15
CA ALA A 108 17.66 13.76 -13.64
C ALA A 108 17.76 13.85 -12.11
N ASN A 109 16.69 14.27 -11.44
CA ASN A 109 16.66 14.45 -9.99
C ASN A 109 16.22 13.20 -9.20
N CYS A 110 15.90 12.11 -9.86
CA CYS A 110 15.41 10.91 -9.19
C CYS A 110 16.47 10.14 -8.39
N GLU A 111 17.76 10.45 -8.58
CA GLU A 111 18.88 9.72 -7.96
C GLU A 111 18.83 9.68 -6.44
N ARG A 112 18.29 10.70 -5.83
CA ARG A 112 18.18 10.79 -4.36
C ARG A 112 17.19 9.80 -3.75
N TYR A 113 16.15 9.43 -4.50
CA TYR A 113 15.01 8.66 -3.99
C TYR A 113 14.79 7.33 -4.72
N CYS A 114 15.69 6.99 -5.63
CA CYS A 114 15.67 5.70 -6.30
C CYS A 114 16.40 4.63 -5.49
N MET A 115 15.92 3.40 -5.58
CA MET A 115 16.63 2.25 -5.04
C MET A 115 17.75 1.84 -5.99
N ASN A 116 18.88 1.44 -5.44
CA ASN A 116 19.88 0.74 -6.22
C ASN A 116 19.46 -0.72 -6.50
N ASN A 117 20.19 -1.41 -7.34
CA ASN A 117 19.87 -2.79 -7.71
C ASN A 117 19.92 -3.75 -6.52
N ILE A 118 20.82 -3.53 -5.57
CA ILE A 118 20.97 -4.36 -4.36
C ILE A 118 19.72 -4.21 -3.51
N THR A 119 19.37 -2.96 -3.14
CA THR A 119 18.16 -2.71 -2.34
C THR A 119 16.89 -3.20 -3.02
N ALA A 120 16.76 -3.00 -4.34
CA ALA A 120 15.61 -3.48 -5.08
C ALA A 120 15.53 -5.02 -5.10
N SER A 121 16.67 -5.70 -5.24
CA SER A 121 16.78 -7.16 -5.21
C SER A 121 16.42 -7.73 -3.84
N GLU A 122 17.00 -7.16 -2.78
CA GLU A 122 16.87 -7.68 -1.42
C GLU A 122 15.52 -7.34 -0.80
N SER A 123 14.98 -6.14 -1.07
CA SER A 123 13.77 -5.67 -0.42
C SER A 123 12.49 -5.93 -1.21
N CYS A 124 12.58 -5.92 -2.55
CA CYS A 124 11.38 -5.96 -3.40
C CYS A 124 11.27 -7.20 -4.26
N LYS A 125 12.35 -7.96 -4.45
CA LYS A 125 12.39 -9.14 -5.33
C LYS A 125 12.88 -10.41 -4.64
N SER A 126 13.21 -10.33 -3.35
CA SER A 126 13.61 -11.49 -2.57
C SER A 126 12.41 -12.37 -2.21
N GLU A 127 12.70 -13.62 -1.88
CA GLU A 127 11.70 -14.49 -1.30
C GLU A 127 11.09 -13.92 -0.02
N GLY A 128 9.82 -14.22 0.17
CA GLY A 128 9.11 -14.01 1.42
C GLY A 128 8.54 -15.33 1.97
N PRO A 129 7.85 -15.30 3.11
CA PRO A 129 7.20 -16.50 3.64
C PRO A 129 6.14 -17.09 2.68
N TRP A 130 5.73 -16.33 1.68
CA TRP A 130 4.84 -16.75 0.58
C TRP A 130 5.58 -17.45 -0.57
N GLY A 131 6.89 -17.58 -0.55
CA GLY A 131 7.73 -18.11 -1.62
C GLY A 131 8.44 -17.03 -2.42
N ASP A 132 8.65 -17.26 -3.72
CA ASP A 132 9.31 -16.30 -4.59
C ASP A 132 8.47 -15.04 -4.87
N GLN A 133 9.10 -14.01 -5.42
CA GLN A 133 8.45 -12.73 -5.75
C GLN A 133 7.67 -12.76 -7.06
N SER A 134 6.69 -13.63 -7.17
CA SER A 134 5.79 -13.65 -8.32
C SER A 134 4.57 -12.75 -8.14
N SER A 135 4.79 -11.47 -7.92
CA SER A 135 3.71 -10.48 -7.80
C SER A 135 3.02 -10.21 -9.14
N TYR A 136 1.73 -9.90 -9.10
CA TYR A 136 0.99 -9.49 -10.28
C TYR A 136 1.46 -8.13 -10.82
N HIS A 137 1.89 -7.24 -9.96
CA HIS A 137 2.36 -5.90 -10.31
C HIS A 137 3.85 -5.76 -10.04
N GLN A 138 4.63 -5.46 -11.09
CA GLN A 138 6.06 -5.24 -10.92
C GLN A 138 6.35 -3.91 -10.22
N ILE A 139 6.93 -4.03 -9.05
CA ILE A 139 7.46 -2.93 -8.26
C ILE A 139 8.80 -3.38 -7.68
N PRO A 140 9.86 -2.62 -7.80
CA PRO A 140 10.06 -1.43 -8.60
C PRO A 140 10.31 -1.74 -10.09
N PHE A 141 10.31 -0.73 -10.93
CA PHE A 141 10.71 -0.89 -12.32
C PHE A 141 11.94 -0.06 -12.63
N SER A 142 12.72 -0.53 -13.60
CA SER A 142 13.87 0.20 -14.14
C SER A 142 13.61 0.48 -15.63
N PRO A 143 13.55 1.73 -16.06
CA PRO A 143 13.40 2.04 -17.46
C PRO A 143 14.70 1.76 -18.22
N GLY A 144 14.60 1.01 -19.32
CA GLY A 144 15.59 0.91 -20.41
C GLY A 144 17.07 0.94 -20.03
N GLY A 145 17.56 -0.06 -19.26
CA GLY A 145 18.99 -0.19 -18.95
C GLY A 145 19.52 0.73 -17.83
N SER A 146 18.65 1.49 -17.19
CA SER A 146 19.05 2.26 -16.00
C SER A 146 19.37 1.33 -14.82
N ILE A 147 20.41 1.67 -14.08
CA ILE A 147 20.74 1.03 -12.80
C ILE A 147 19.84 1.51 -11.64
N LYS A 148 18.93 2.44 -11.93
CA LYS A 148 18.04 3.05 -10.95
C LYS A 148 16.69 2.34 -10.97
N ASN A 149 16.18 2.01 -9.79
CA ASN A 149 14.88 1.40 -9.61
C ASN A 149 13.97 2.36 -8.85
N GLY A 150 12.77 2.54 -9.32
CA GLY A 150 11.79 3.41 -8.68
C GLY A 150 10.39 2.87 -8.81
N PHE A 151 9.49 3.47 -8.05
CA PHE A 151 8.07 3.14 -8.15
C PHE A 151 7.46 3.80 -9.39
N ARG A 152 6.49 3.13 -9.99
CA ARG A 152 5.73 3.72 -11.09
C ARG A 152 5.03 4.98 -10.62
N ARG A 153 5.05 5.97 -11.50
CA ARG A 153 4.39 7.24 -11.28
C ARG A 153 2.88 7.03 -11.10
N LEU A 154 2.33 7.59 -10.05
CA LEU A 154 0.89 7.77 -9.93
C LEU A 154 0.42 8.86 -10.90
N VAL A 155 -0.86 8.87 -11.21
CA VAL A 155 -1.42 9.80 -12.22
C VAL A 155 -1.12 11.23 -11.87
N ILE A 156 -0.59 11.94 -12.85
CA ILE A 156 -0.30 13.34 -12.76
C ILE A 156 -1.05 14.04 -13.89
N TYR A 157 -1.72 15.10 -13.55
CA TYR A 157 -2.08 16.12 -14.52
C TYR A 157 -1.31 17.39 -14.22
N GLN A 158 -1.02 18.14 -15.25
CA GLN A 158 -0.25 19.38 -15.16
C GLN A 158 -1.22 20.54 -15.34
N GLN A 159 -1.18 21.48 -14.43
CA GLN A 159 -1.87 22.74 -14.59
C GLN A 159 -0.84 23.81 -14.93
N PHE A 160 -0.98 24.40 -16.12
CA PHE A 160 -0.13 25.50 -16.53
C PHE A 160 -0.54 26.77 -15.78
N THR A 161 0.45 27.43 -15.22
CA THR A 161 0.35 28.77 -14.67
C THR A 161 0.93 29.77 -15.68
N SER A 162 0.70 31.06 -15.50
CA SER A 162 1.27 32.08 -16.39
C SER A 162 2.79 31.97 -16.47
N GLY A 163 3.35 32.10 -17.67
CA GLY A 163 4.79 32.19 -17.89
C GLY A 163 5.55 30.87 -17.99
N ASN A 164 5.03 29.87 -18.68
CA ASN A 164 5.67 28.56 -18.89
C ASN A 164 5.91 27.74 -17.61
N SER A 165 5.43 28.18 -16.47
CA SER A 165 5.46 27.40 -15.24
C SER A 165 4.26 26.45 -15.19
N TRP A 166 4.48 25.28 -14.63
CA TRP A 166 3.41 24.31 -14.39
C TRP A 166 3.47 23.76 -12.98
N ILE A 167 2.30 23.40 -12.47
CA ILE A 167 2.18 22.70 -11.18
C ILE A 167 1.75 21.27 -11.49
N GLY A 168 2.52 20.32 -11.01
CA GLY A 168 2.17 18.91 -11.06
C GLY A 168 1.15 18.57 -9.99
N TYR A 169 0.08 17.90 -10.37
CA TYR A 169 -0.90 17.33 -9.46
C TYR A 169 -0.84 15.82 -9.52
N MET A 170 -0.91 15.19 -8.38
CA MET A 170 -0.95 13.76 -8.22
C MET A 170 -2.30 13.35 -7.64
N LEU A 171 -2.93 12.36 -8.23
CA LEU A 171 -4.05 11.65 -7.62
C LEU A 171 -3.49 10.46 -6.84
N TYR A 172 -3.97 10.24 -5.64
CA TYR A 172 -3.60 9.08 -4.86
C TYR A 172 -4.73 8.61 -3.93
N PRO A 173 -4.84 7.30 -3.71
CA PRO A 173 -5.76 6.77 -2.74
C PRO A 173 -5.24 7.08 -1.33
N ALA A 174 -5.95 7.94 -0.62
CA ALA A 174 -5.59 8.31 0.74
C ALA A 174 -5.93 7.19 1.75
N PHE A 175 -6.97 6.42 1.46
CA PHE A 175 -7.37 5.25 2.22
C PHE A 175 -7.77 4.12 1.27
N THR A 176 -7.35 2.90 1.60
CA THR A 176 -7.65 1.69 0.85
C THR A 176 -8.10 0.56 1.78
N THR A 177 -8.80 -0.41 1.22
CA THR A 177 -9.13 -1.65 1.93
C THR A 177 -7.91 -2.50 2.22
N ASP A 178 -6.92 -2.50 1.31
CA ASP A 178 -5.64 -3.19 1.51
C ASP A 178 -4.93 -2.68 2.77
N GLU A 179 -4.88 -1.37 2.95
CA GLU A 179 -4.31 -0.77 4.16
C GLU A 179 -5.12 -1.12 5.40
N ALA A 180 -6.44 -1.05 5.34
CA ALA A 180 -7.29 -1.40 6.47
C ALA A 180 -7.07 -2.85 6.92
N LEU A 181 -6.85 -3.78 5.96
CA LEU A 181 -6.51 -5.16 6.26
C LEU A 181 -5.17 -5.27 6.97
N LEU A 182 -4.14 -4.60 6.47
CA LEU A 182 -2.80 -4.63 7.08
C LEU A 182 -2.78 -3.95 8.45
N CYS A 183 -3.53 -2.87 8.66
CA CYS A 183 -3.72 -2.28 9.98
C CYS A 183 -4.36 -3.29 10.97
N ARG A 184 -5.31 -4.10 10.50
CA ARG A 184 -5.95 -5.13 11.32
C ARG A 184 -4.97 -6.26 11.65
N ALA A 185 -4.18 -6.72 10.68
CA ALA A 185 -3.16 -7.72 10.88
C ALA A 185 -2.12 -7.28 11.92
N GLU A 186 -1.67 -6.02 11.85
CA GLU A 186 -0.75 -5.45 12.83
C GLU A 186 -1.37 -5.40 14.23
N ALA A 187 -2.62 -4.95 14.34
CA ALA A 187 -3.34 -4.92 15.61
C ALA A 187 -3.52 -6.32 16.22
N TYR A 188 -3.82 -7.34 15.39
CA TYR A 188 -3.85 -8.73 15.84
C TYR A 188 -2.49 -9.18 16.35
N THR A 189 -1.41 -8.84 15.65
CA THR A 189 -0.04 -9.19 16.07
C THR A 189 0.31 -8.58 17.43
N LEU A 190 0.00 -7.31 17.64
CA LEU A 190 0.24 -6.61 18.91
C LEU A 190 -0.57 -7.22 20.07
N LEU A 191 -1.76 -7.73 19.78
CA LEU A 191 -2.59 -8.46 20.75
C LEU A 191 -2.22 -9.94 20.86
N LYS A 192 -1.14 -10.41 20.23
CA LYS A 192 -0.68 -11.80 20.17
C LYS A 192 -1.70 -12.78 19.58
N ARG A 193 -2.60 -12.28 18.74
CA ARG A 193 -3.59 -13.06 18.00
C ARG A 193 -3.00 -13.44 16.64
N TYR A 194 -1.97 -14.28 16.68
CA TYR A 194 -1.12 -14.55 15.53
C TYR A 194 -1.80 -15.32 14.40
N ASP A 195 -2.78 -16.16 14.71
CA ASP A 195 -3.51 -16.93 13.70
C ASP A 195 -4.39 -16.01 12.85
N GLU A 196 -5.06 -15.05 13.49
CA GLU A 196 -5.86 -14.05 12.76
C GLU A 196 -4.96 -13.08 11.97
N ALA A 197 -3.82 -12.69 12.52
CA ALA A 197 -2.84 -11.88 11.80
C ALA A 197 -2.34 -12.62 10.55
N ALA A 198 -1.97 -13.88 10.68
CA ALA A 198 -1.52 -14.70 9.56
C ALA A 198 -2.60 -14.86 8.49
N ALA A 199 -3.87 -15.04 8.89
CA ALA A 199 -4.98 -15.12 7.95
C ALA A 199 -5.18 -13.82 7.14
N ASP A 200 -5.02 -12.67 7.75
CA ASP A 200 -5.08 -11.39 7.04
C ASP A 200 -3.91 -11.20 6.07
N ILE A 201 -2.70 -11.56 6.49
CA ILE A 201 -1.51 -11.52 5.63
C ILE A 201 -1.65 -12.52 4.47
N ASP A 202 -2.20 -13.71 4.73
CA ASP A 202 -2.49 -14.71 3.70
C ASP A 202 -3.49 -14.20 2.65
N ALA A 203 -4.56 -13.55 3.11
CA ALA A 203 -5.54 -12.95 2.22
C ALA A 203 -4.92 -11.85 1.33
N TRP A 204 -4.05 -11.02 1.91
CA TRP A 204 -3.36 -9.97 1.17
C TRP A 204 -2.36 -10.54 0.16
N GLN A 205 -1.51 -11.49 0.57
CA GLN A 205 -0.52 -12.07 -0.31
C GLN A 205 -1.14 -12.81 -1.50
N LYS A 206 -2.25 -13.53 -1.29
CA LYS A 206 -3.00 -14.20 -2.36
C LYS A 206 -3.63 -13.22 -3.36
N ALA A 207 -4.01 -12.02 -2.90
CA ALA A 207 -4.47 -10.97 -3.79
C ALA A 207 -3.31 -10.33 -4.59
N PHE A 208 -2.14 -10.17 -3.98
CA PHE A 208 -0.99 -9.45 -4.54
C PHE A 208 -0.04 -10.33 -5.34
N THR A 209 0.17 -11.57 -4.94
CA THR A 209 1.10 -12.51 -5.59
C THR A 209 0.36 -13.59 -6.37
N LYS A 210 1.09 -14.28 -7.23
CA LYS A 210 0.61 -15.47 -7.98
C LYS A 210 0.74 -16.75 -7.16
N ASN A 211 1.28 -16.67 -5.95
CA ASN A 211 1.49 -17.79 -5.08
C ASN A 211 0.17 -18.27 -4.46
N THR A 212 0.00 -19.58 -4.41
CA THR A 212 -1.18 -20.24 -3.86
C THR A 212 -0.94 -20.83 -2.46
N GLN A 213 0.30 -20.77 -1.98
CA GLN A 213 0.66 -21.27 -0.66
C GLN A 213 -0.11 -20.55 0.42
N THR A 214 -0.66 -21.29 1.36
CA THR A 214 -1.34 -20.71 2.52
C THR A 214 -0.32 -20.34 3.59
N LEU A 215 -0.39 -19.10 4.05
CA LEU A 215 0.42 -18.62 5.15
C LEU A 215 -0.25 -18.95 6.48
N THR A 216 0.54 -19.48 7.39
CA THR A 216 0.20 -19.67 8.80
C THR A 216 1.27 -19.02 9.65
N LYS A 217 1.01 -18.84 10.94
CA LYS A 217 2.04 -18.32 11.86
C LYS A 217 3.30 -19.20 11.87
N GLU A 218 3.13 -20.52 11.72
CA GLU A 218 4.23 -21.48 11.68
C GLU A 218 5.08 -21.25 10.42
N THR A 219 4.48 -21.20 9.24
CA THR A 219 5.22 -20.98 7.98
C THR A 219 5.93 -19.63 7.97
N ILE A 220 5.32 -18.60 8.55
CA ILE A 220 5.95 -17.28 8.70
C ILE A 220 7.15 -17.37 9.66
N ASN A 221 6.97 -17.97 10.83
CA ASN A 221 8.05 -18.11 11.82
C ASN A 221 9.20 -18.96 11.28
N ASP A 222 8.91 -20.08 10.63
CA ASP A 222 9.92 -20.96 10.05
C ASP A 222 10.73 -20.25 8.95
N PHE A 223 10.08 -19.42 8.16
CA PHE A 223 10.79 -18.61 7.17
C PHE A 223 11.78 -17.66 7.83
N TYR A 224 11.34 -16.85 8.78
CA TYR A 224 12.19 -15.87 9.43
C TYR A 224 13.23 -16.48 10.38
N ALA A 225 12.96 -17.63 11.01
CA ALA A 225 13.92 -18.31 11.86
C ALA A 225 15.18 -18.78 11.12
N ARG A 226 15.09 -19.09 9.83
CA ARG A 226 16.22 -19.50 8.98
C ARG A 226 17.04 -18.35 8.41
N LEU A 227 16.50 -17.13 8.44
CA LEU A 227 17.21 -15.97 7.95
C LEU A 227 18.32 -15.56 8.91
N LYS A 228 19.45 -15.19 8.35
CA LYS A 228 20.55 -14.59 9.12
C LYS A 228 20.31 -13.10 9.31
N TYR A 229 20.60 -12.62 10.50
CA TYR A 229 20.63 -11.16 10.71
C TYR A 229 21.71 -10.53 9.84
N TYR A 230 21.37 -9.41 9.23
CA TYR A 230 22.34 -8.63 8.48
C TYR A 230 23.41 -8.09 9.44
N THR A 231 24.66 -8.48 9.19
CA THR A 231 25.83 -7.96 9.91
C THR A 231 26.59 -7.07 8.96
N PRO A 232 26.55 -5.75 9.10
CA PRO A 232 27.30 -4.85 8.22
C PRO A 232 28.81 -5.05 8.43
N GLU A 233 29.59 -4.97 7.35
CA GLU A 233 31.05 -5.05 7.40
C GLU A 233 31.66 -3.92 8.23
N ALA A 234 30.98 -2.77 8.27
CA ALA A 234 31.33 -1.66 9.12
C ALA A 234 30.10 -1.14 9.86
N PRO A 235 30.23 -0.69 11.11
CA PRO A 235 29.11 -0.12 11.84
C PRO A 235 28.59 1.10 11.10
N THR A 236 27.29 1.10 10.81
CA THR A 236 26.63 2.28 10.27
C THR A 236 26.43 3.30 11.38
N VAL A 237 26.91 4.50 11.16
CA VAL A 237 26.85 5.60 12.13
C VAL A 237 25.43 6.14 12.30
N LYS A 238 24.53 5.76 11.40
CA LYS A 238 23.15 6.23 11.43
C LYS A 238 22.17 5.06 11.35
N LYS A 239 21.31 5.07 12.31
CA LYS A 239 20.05 4.34 12.29
C LYS A 239 18.93 5.35 12.45
#